data_731dadefef2133a0916ed8a011245854
#
_entry.id   731dadefef2133a0916ed8a011245854
#
_cell.length_a   1.000
_cell.length_b   1.000
_cell.length_c   1.000
_cell.angle_alpha   90.00
_cell.angle_beta   90.00
_cell.angle_gamma   90.00
#
_symmetry.space_group_name_H-M   'P 1'
#
loop_
_entity.id
_entity.type
_entity.pdbx_description
1 polymer ?
#
loop_
_entity_poly.entity_id
_entity_poly.type
_entity_poly.pdbx_seq_one_letter_code
_entity_poly.pdbx_strand_id
1 'polypeptide(L)'
;KQIQKQYSKQPLAHKEYGKIINLKHFDRLLGLIDYDKVVYGGTFDHHTLQIEPTIMDNVTFSDAVMQEEIFGPVLPILTYDSINEAVNNIRAMSHPLALYIFAGDTHVAENVIARIGFGGGCINDTLIHLATSEMPFGGFGESGMGSYHGKTGFDTFTHYKSIVDKKTWLDLPMRYQPYKKINNKLLHMFLK
;
A
#
# COMPACT_ATOMS: atom_id res chain seq x y z
N LYS A 1 -13.63 23.45 0.56
CA LYS A 1 -13.42 24.26 -0.69
C LYS A 1 -13.10 23.37 -1.90
N GLN A 2 -12.13 22.44 -1.85
CA GLN A 2 -11.73 21.65 -3.03
C GLN A 2 -12.84 20.73 -3.54
N ILE A 3 -13.55 20.01 -2.67
CA ILE A 3 -14.68 19.17 -3.06
C ILE A 3 -15.73 19.99 -3.82
N GLN A 4 -16.10 21.15 -3.29
CA GLN A 4 -17.08 22.05 -3.97
C GLN A 4 -16.57 22.63 -5.28
N LYS A 5 -15.24 22.83 -5.42
CA LYS A 5 -14.63 23.27 -6.66
C LYS A 5 -14.71 22.19 -7.74
N GLN A 6 -14.51 20.92 -7.37
CA GLN A 6 -14.49 19.81 -8.31
C GLN A 6 -15.91 19.29 -8.65
N TYR A 7 -16.78 19.16 -7.66
CA TYR A 7 -18.09 18.51 -7.79
C TYR A 7 -19.27 19.44 -7.55
N SER A 8 -19.06 20.79 -7.50
CA SER A 8 -20.09 21.76 -7.13
C SER A 8 -20.59 21.62 -5.69
N LYS A 9 -21.70 22.27 -5.37
CA LYS A 9 -22.37 22.13 -4.05
C LYS A 9 -23.26 20.88 -3.95
N GLN A 10 -23.45 20.17 -5.05
CA GLN A 10 -24.30 18.99 -5.14
C GLN A 10 -23.51 17.83 -5.81
N PRO A 11 -22.56 17.21 -5.11
CA PRO A 11 -21.72 16.15 -5.68
C PRO A 11 -22.51 14.99 -6.28
N LEU A 12 -23.61 14.58 -5.66
CA LEU A 12 -24.44 13.47 -6.13
C LEU A 12 -25.15 13.76 -7.46
N ALA A 13 -25.36 15.03 -7.81
CA ALA A 13 -25.92 15.43 -9.09
C ALA A 13 -24.86 15.60 -10.19
N HIS A 14 -23.57 15.49 -9.86
CA HIS A 14 -22.50 15.65 -10.82
C HIS A 14 -22.31 14.41 -11.68
N LYS A 15 -22.31 14.56 -13.00
CA LYS A 15 -22.29 13.43 -13.96
C LYS A 15 -21.03 12.55 -13.84
N GLU A 16 -19.89 13.14 -13.48
CA GLU A 16 -18.61 12.46 -13.35
C GLU A 16 -18.37 11.87 -11.96
N TYR A 17 -19.32 12.06 -11.03
CA TYR A 17 -19.19 11.50 -9.69
C TYR A 17 -19.52 10.02 -9.67
N GLY A 18 -18.59 9.20 -9.16
CA GLY A 18 -18.68 7.74 -9.16
C GLY A 18 -19.79 7.17 -8.27
N LYS A 19 -20.01 5.88 -8.42
CA LYS A 19 -20.98 5.08 -7.65
C LYS A 19 -20.26 3.98 -6.89
N ILE A 20 -20.82 3.55 -5.78
CA ILE A 20 -20.38 2.35 -5.09
C ILE A 20 -20.77 1.12 -5.92
N ILE A 21 -19.88 0.16 -6.00
CA ILE A 21 -19.99 -0.98 -6.92
C ILE A 21 -21.28 -1.83 -6.74
N ASN A 22 -21.75 -1.96 -5.50
CA ASN A 22 -22.98 -2.72 -5.18
C ASN A 22 -23.57 -2.30 -3.84
N LEU A 23 -24.80 -2.73 -3.58
CA LEU A 23 -25.56 -2.41 -2.37
C LEU A 23 -24.83 -2.89 -1.09
N LYS A 24 -24.25 -4.09 -1.10
CA LYS A 24 -23.54 -4.63 0.07
C LYS A 24 -22.41 -3.68 0.54
N HIS A 25 -21.59 -3.19 -0.39
CA HIS A 25 -20.52 -2.25 -0.06
C HIS A 25 -21.05 -0.86 0.28
N PHE A 26 -22.15 -0.45 -0.34
CA PHE A 26 -22.82 0.80 -0.02
C PHE A 26 -23.31 0.79 1.43
N ASP A 27 -24.03 -0.24 1.87
CA ASP A 27 -24.53 -0.37 3.23
C ASP A 27 -23.38 -0.48 4.25
N ARG A 28 -22.32 -1.22 3.90
CA ARG A 28 -21.11 -1.29 4.72
C ARG A 28 -20.51 0.10 4.95
N LEU A 29 -20.36 0.88 3.90
CA LEU A 29 -19.79 2.24 4.00
C LEU A 29 -20.66 3.17 4.85
N LEU A 30 -21.98 3.09 4.73
CA LEU A 30 -22.89 3.86 5.61
C LEU A 30 -22.72 3.46 7.07
N GLY A 31 -22.46 2.18 7.35
CA GLY A 31 -22.19 1.68 8.70
C GLY A 31 -20.86 2.16 9.30
N LEU A 32 -19.93 2.66 8.49
CA LEU A 32 -18.66 3.23 8.95
C LEU A 32 -18.78 4.72 9.33
N ILE A 33 -19.83 5.39 8.91
CA ILE A 33 -20.02 6.83 9.13
C ILE A 33 -20.66 7.07 10.51
N ASP A 34 -19.87 7.67 11.40
CA ASP A 34 -20.40 8.27 12.63
C ASP A 34 -20.85 9.70 12.30
N TYR A 35 -22.15 9.90 12.20
CA TYR A 35 -22.73 11.19 11.81
C TYR A 35 -22.45 12.33 12.79
N ASP A 36 -22.18 12.03 14.05
CA ASP A 36 -21.81 13.03 15.05
C ASP A 36 -20.39 13.61 14.78
N LYS A 37 -19.59 12.89 14.02
CA LYS A 37 -18.23 13.29 13.62
C LYS A 37 -18.14 13.86 12.19
N VAL A 38 -19.25 13.89 11.44
CA VAL A 38 -19.27 14.42 10.08
C VAL A 38 -19.18 15.95 10.10
N VAL A 39 -18.15 16.50 9.49
CA VAL A 39 -17.95 17.96 9.31
C VAL A 39 -18.24 18.44 7.90
N TYR A 40 -18.33 17.52 6.94
CA TYR A 40 -18.72 17.81 5.55
C TYR A 40 -19.29 16.55 4.89
N GLY A 41 -20.31 16.72 4.06
CA GLY A 41 -20.94 15.62 3.32
C GLY A 41 -21.90 14.81 4.19
N GLY A 42 -21.86 13.49 4.04
CA GLY A 42 -22.69 12.56 4.79
C GLY A 42 -24.03 12.24 4.14
N THR A 43 -24.39 12.90 3.03
CA THR A 43 -25.60 12.57 2.29
C THR A 43 -25.35 11.42 1.31
N PHE A 44 -26.42 10.71 0.98
CA PHE A 44 -26.34 9.56 0.07
C PHE A 44 -27.62 9.36 -0.71
N ASP A 45 -27.54 8.57 -1.79
CA ASP A 45 -28.69 8.15 -2.59
C ASP A 45 -28.65 6.62 -2.80
N HIS A 46 -29.61 5.91 -2.21
CA HIS A 46 -29.76 4.47 -2.34
C HIS A 46 -30.09 4.00 -3.76
N HIS A 47 -30.77 4.82 -4.56
CA HIS A 47 -31.15 4.43 -5.93
C HIS A 47 -29.96 4.44 -6.87
N THR A 48 -29.07 5.42 -6.69
CA THR A 48 -27.86 5.55 -7.50
C THR A 48 -26.63 4.87 -6.87
N LEU A 49 -26.71 4.42 -5.62
CA LEU A 49 -25.60 3.89 -4.82
C LEU A 49 -24.46 4.91 -4.70
N GLN A 50 -24.80 6.16 -4.49
CA GLN A 50 -23.82 7.22 -4.32
C GLN A 50 -23.78 7.72 -2.87
N ILE A 51 -22.58 7.95 -2.36
CA ILE A 51 -22.34 8.57 -1.05
C ILE A 51 -21.54 9.85 -1.35
N GLU A 52 -21.98 10.99 -0.81
CA GLU A 52 -21.26 12.26 -0.96
C GLU A 52 -19.85 12.15 -0.37
N PRO A 53 -18.83 12.86 -0.92
CA PRO A 53 -17.53 12.95 -0.27
C PRO A 53 -17.70 13.42 1.16
N THR A 54 -17.37 12.55 2.10
CA THR A 54 -17.67 12.73 3.53
C THR A 54 -16.37 12.91 4.31
N ILE A 55 -16.28 13.96 5.11
CA ILE A 55 -15.14 14.21 5.99
C ILE A 55 -15.61 14.05 7.43
N MET A 56 -14.92 13.21 8.18
CA MET A 56 -15.12 13.00 9.61
C MET A 56 -13.94 13.59 10.37
N ASP A 57 -14.21 14.35 11.43
CA ASP A 57 -13.21 14.93 12.32
C ASP A 57 -13.33 14.32 13.73
N ASN A 58 -12.35 14.56 14.59
CA ASN A 58 -12.28 13.96 15.94
C ASN A 58 -12.38 12.41 15.91
N VAL A 59 -11.85 11.80 14.88
CA VAL A 59 -11.81 10.34 14.72
C VAL A 59 -10.70 9.77 15.61
N THR A 60 -10.96 8.61 16.18
CA THR A 60 -9.99 7.83 16.96
C THR A 60 -9.71 6.49 16.30
N PHE A 61 -8.59 5.86 16.63
CA PHE A 61 -8.26 4.53 16.10
C PHE A 61 -9.24 3.41 16.49
N SER A 62 -10.12 3.65 17.48
CA SER A 62 -11.17 2.70 17.89
C SER A 62 -12.49 2.86 17.11
N ASP A 63 -12.66 3.92 16.33
CA ASP A 63 -13.87 4.14 15.56
C ASP A 63 -14.04 3.12 14.44
N ALA A 64 -15.27 2.80 14.08
CA ALA A 64 -15.60 1.80 13.05
C ALA A 64 -14.90 2.07 11.72
N VAL A 65 -14.78 3.34 11.32
CA VAL A 65 -14.13 3.78 10.09
C VAL A 65 -12.63 3.45 10.02
N MET A 66 -11.99 3.16 11.16
CA MET A 66 -10.56 2.84 11.27
C MET A 66 -10.30 1.33 11.41
N GLN A 67 -11.33 0.48 11.46
CA GLN A 67 -11.17 -0.97 11.70
C GLN A 67 -10.97 -1.79 10.42
N GLU A 68 -11.25 -1.21 9.25
CA GLU A 68 -11.07 -1.86 7.95
C GLU A 68 -10.71 -0.84 6.88
N GLU A 69 -10.25 -1.32 5.72
CA GLU A 69 -10.04 -0.47 4.55
C GLU A 69 -11.38 0.10 4.06
N ILE A 70 -11.48 1.43 3.98
CA ILE A 70 -12.76 2.11 3.72
C ILE A 70 -13.28 1.78 2.32
N PHE A 71 -12.45 1.87 1.29
CA PHE A 71 -12.83 1.65 -0.12
C PHE A 71 -14.06 2.48 -0.55
N GLY A 72 -14.11 3.74 -0.13
CA GLY A 72 -15.24 4.63 -0.39
C GLY A 72 -14.91 6.11 -0.12
N PRO A 73 -15.86 7.03 -0.40
CA PRO A 73 -15.64 8.46 -0.35
C PRO A 73 -15.71 9.04 1.07
N VAL A 74 -15.15 8.35 2.06
CA VAL A 74 -15.12 8.79 3.47
C VAL A 74 -13.68 9.02 3.88
N LEU A 75 -13.40 10.21 4.40
CA LEU A 75 -12.08 10.64 4.87
C LEU A 75 -12.11 10.89 6.37
N PRO A 76 -11.61 9.97 7.20
CA PRO A 76 -11.40 10.22 8.61
C PRO A 76 -10.16 11.09 8.83
N ILE A 77 -10.26 12.07 9.73
CA ILE A 77 -9.16 12.94 10.13
C ILE A 77 -8.81 12.64 11.59
N LEU A 78 -7.54 12.26 11.79
CA LEU A 78 -6.96 12.10 13.12
C LEU A 78 -5.85 13.15 13.28
N THR A 79 -5.77 13.75 14.46
CA THR A 79 -4.70 14.70 14.80
C THR A 79 -3.63 14.00 15.63
N TYR A 80 -2.45 14.56 15.65
CA TYR A 80 -1.33 14.11 16.48
C TYR A 80 -0.53 15.32 17.00
N ASP A 81 0.07 15.18 18.17
CA ASP A 81 0.90 16.23 18.76
C ASP A 81 2.35 16.16 18.29
N SER A 82 2.81 14.98 17.86
CA SER A 82 4.15 14.79 17.32
C SER A 82 4.18 13.77 16.19
N ILE A 83 5.13 13.95 15.26
CA ILE A 83 5.35 12.99 14.18
C ILE A 83 5.72 11.59 14.70
N ASN A 84 6.37 11.52 15.87
CA ASN A 84 6.70 10.25 16.50
C ASN A 84 5.45 9.50 16.96
N GLU A 85 4.47 10.20 17.50
CA GLU A 85 3.18 9.65 17.87
C GLU A 85 2.46 9.11 16.64
N ALA A 86 2.33 9.89 15.57
CA ALA A 86 1.71 9.47 14.33
C ALA A 86 2.36 8.20 13.76
N VAL A 87 3.69 8.17 13.69
CA VAL A 87 4.45 6.99 13.21
C VAL A 87 4.20 5.77 14.09
N ASN A 88 4.19 5.93 15.41
CA ASN A 88 3.98 4.80 16.33
C ASN A 88 2.56 4.24 16.20
N ASN A 89 1.56 5.12 16.07
CA ASN A 89 0.17 4.71 15.88
C ASN A 89 -0.01 3.95 14.56
N ILE A 90 0.55 4.45 13.45
CA ILE A 90 0.50 3.74 12.16
C ILE A 90 1.23 2.40 12.22
N ARG A 91 2.38 2.31 12.89
CA ARG A 91 3.12 1.05 13.06
C ARG A 91 2.41 0.00 13.91
N ALA A 92 1.49 0.42 14.77
CA ALA A 92 0.67 -0.50 15.56
C ALA A 92 -0.49 -1.12 14.75
N MET A 93 -0.77 -0.58 13.57
CA MET A 93 -1.79 -1.10 12.64
C MET A 93 -1.16 -2.08 11.64
N SER A 94 -2.02 -2.75 10.87
CA SER A 94 -1.61 -3.53 9.69
C SER A 94 -0.86 -2.67 8.68
N HIS A 95 0.07 -3.26 7.94
CA HIS A 95 0.85 -2.54 6.93
C HIS A 95 -0.07 -2.03 5.81
N PRO A 96 -0.13 -0.71 5.57
CA PRO A 96 -0.99 -0.15 4.53
C PRO A 96 -0.45 -0.47 3.13
N LEU A 97 -1.35 -0.57 2.16
CA LEU A 97 -0.99 -0.71 0.75
C LEU A 97 -0.29 0.56 0.23
N ALA A 98 -0.76 1.73 0.65
CA ALA A 98 -0.18 3.01 0.22
C ALA A 98 0.03 3.96 1.39
N LEU A 99 1.10 4.77 1.30
CA LEU A 99 1.41 5.85 2.23
C LEU A 99 1.70 7.14 1.44
N TYR A 100 0.93 8.20 1.70
CA TYR A 100 1.14 9.52 1.11
C TYR A 100 1.54 10.52 2.17
N ILE A 101 2.68 11.21 1.95
CA ILE A 101 3.24 12.14 2.92
C ILE A 101 3.31 13.51 2.30
N PHE A 102 2.66 14.48 2.92
CA PHE A 102 2.73 15.89 2.52
C PHE A 102 3.57 16.64 3.55
N ALA A 103 4.75 17.10 3.15
CA ALA A 103 5.68 17.80 4.02
C ALA A 103 6.42 18.89 3.25
N GLY A 104 6.63 20.02 3.89
CA GLY A 104 7.49 21.08 3.36
C GLY A 104 8.99 20.78 3.52
N ASP A 105 9.35 19.94 4.48
CA ASP A 105 10.72 19.46 4.70
C ASP A 105 10.82 17.98 4.27
N THR A 106 11.67 17.74 3.29
CA THR A 106 11.92 16.40 2.73
C THR A 106 12.50 15.43 3.78
N HIS A 107 13.32 15.92 4.70
CA HIS A 107 13.89 15.07 5.76
C HIS A 107 12.82 14.50 6.69
N VAL A 108 11.74 15.24 6.93
CA VAL A 108 10.58 14.72 7.69
C VAL A 108 9.93 13.56 6.94
N ALA A 109 9.72 13.70 5.63
CA ALA A 109 9.13 12.65 4.81
C ALA A 109 10.03 11.41 4.77
N GLU A 110 11.34 11.58 4.55
CA GLU A 110 12.33 10.49 4.55
C GLU A 110 12.35 9.74 5.88
N ASN A 111 12.32 10.46 7.00
CA ASN A 111 12.26 9.85 8.34
C ASN A 111 11.01 9.01 8.54
N VAL A 112 9.85 9.47 8.09
CA VAL A 112 8.59 8.73 8.17
C VAL A 112 8.67 7.46 7.31
N ILE A 113 9.14 7.57 6.06
CA ILE A 113 9.31 6.44 5.13
C ILE A 113 10.22 5.36 5.72
N ALA A 114 11.33 5.76 6.32
CA ALA A 114 12.29 4.82 6.89
C ALA A 114 11.74 4.02 8.10
N ARG A 115 10.65 4.50 8.71
CA ARG A 115 10.10 3.94 9.96
C ARG A 115 8.80 3.18 9.79
N ILE A 116 8.07 3.39 8.70
CA ILE A 116 6.79 2.74 8.42
C ILE A 116 6.97 1.75 7.27
N GLY A 117 6.50 0.51 7.43
CA GLY A 117 6.39 -0.44 6.33
C GLY A 117 5.08 -0.21 5.56
N PHE A 118 5.15 -0.12 4.23
CA PHE A 118 4.00 0.06 3.35
C PHE A 118 4.30 -0.46 1.95
N GLY A 119 3.28 -0.70 1.13
CA GLY A 119 3.47 -1.26 -0.21
C GLY A 119 4.12 -0.28 -1.19
N GLY A 120 3.61 0.93 -1.28
CA GLY A 120 4.14 1.99 -2.13
C GLY A 120 3.58 3.35 -1.74
N GLY A 121 4.06 4.45 -2.34
CA GLY A 121 3.55 5.75 -1.95
C GLY A 121 4.18 6.93 -2.67
N CYS A 122 3.80 8.14 -2.23
CA CYS A 122 4.31 9.39 -2.79
C CYS A 122 4.67 10.39 -1.68
N ILE A 123 5.62 11.26 -1.97
CA ILE A 123 5.88 12.48 -1.21
C ILE A 123 5.25 13.64 -1.98
N ASN A 124 4.42 14.43 -1.31
CA ASN A 124 3.72 15.61 -1.83
C ASN A 124 2.83 15.33 -3.07
N ASP A 125 2.38 14.07 -3.22
CA ASP A 125 1.44 13.65 -4.25
C ASP A 125 0.66 12.42 -3.79
N THR A 126 -0.32 11.98 -4.60
CA THR A 126 -1.08 10.76 -4.40
C THR A 126 -1.17 9.99 -5.72
N LEU A 127 -1.30 8.65 -5.66
CA LEU A 127 -1.61 7.76 -6.77
C LEU A 127 -0.56 7.68 -7.90
N ILE A 128 0.30 8.69 -8.09
CA ILE A 128 1.21 8.75 -9.23
C ILE A 128 2.19 7.55 -9.30
N HIS A 129 2.51 6.94 -8.17
CA HIS A 129 3.34 5.73 -8.13
C HIS A 129 2.70 4.52 -8.83
N LEU A 130 1.38 4.55 -9.11
CA LEU A 130 0.66 3.54 -9.88
C LEU A 130 0.73 3.76 -11.39
N ALA A 131 1.10 4.97 -11.83
CA ALA A 131 0.98 5.40 -13.22
C ALA A 131 2.13 4.92 -14.11
N THR A 132 3.16 4.28 -13.56
CA THR A 132 4.32 3.81 -14.31
C THR A 132 4.48 2.29 -14.24
N SER A 133 4.91 1.69 -15.34
CA SER A 133 5.29 0.27 -15.41
C SER A 133 6.66 -0.01 -14.77
N GLU A 134 7.45 1.03 -14.50
CA GLU A 134 8.80 0.89 -13.94
C GLU A 134 8.81 0.66 -12.42
N MET A 135 7.70 0.99 -11.75
CA MET A 135 7.54 0.78 -10.31
C MET A 135 6.62 -0.41 -10.04
N PRO A 136 7.05 -1.37 -9.21
CA PRO A 136 6.16 -2.45 -8.78
C PRO A 136 5.05 -1.90 -7.90
N PHE A 137 3.85 -2.47 -8.04
CA PHE A 137 2.71 -2.18 -7.20
C PHE A 137 2.25 -3.44 -6.47
N GLY A 138 2.16 -3.35 -5.16
CA GLY A 138 1.71 -4.44 -4.30
C GLY A 138 1.99 -4.13 -2.83
N GLY A 139 1.23 -4.77 -1.96
CA GLY A 139 1.39 -4.70 -0.51
C GLY A 139 2.12 -5.91 0.06
N PHE A 140 2.20 -5.97 1.39
CA PHE A 140 2.69 -7.13 2.12
C PHE A 140 1.97 -7.26 3.47
N GLY A 141 2.01 -8.47 4.05
CA GLY A 141 1.19 -8.78 5.21
C GLY A 141 -0.30 -8.74 4.84
N GLU A 142 -1.11 -7.97 5.57
CA GLU A 142 -2.54 -7.88 5.31
C GLU A 142 -2.90 -7.05 4.08
N SER A 143 -2.03 -6.14 3.65
CA SER A 143 -2.27 -5.33 2.44
C SER A 143 -1.98 -6.07 1.13
N GLY A 144 -1.43 -7.29 1.16
CA GLY A 144 -1.22 -8.08 -0.05
C GLY A 144 -0.06 -9.06 0.03
N MET A 145 0.18 -9.73 -1.10
CA MET A 145 1.29 -10.66 -1.29
C MET A 145 1.82 -10.55 -2.71
N GLY A 146 3.10 -10.24 -2.83
CA GLY A 146 3.75 -10.02 -4.12
C GLY A 146 3.43 -8.66 -4.72
N SER A 147 3.93 -8.44 -5.93
CA SER A 147 3.74 -7.19 -6.66
C SER A 147 3.73 -7.42 -8.16
N TYR A 148 3.18 -6.48 -8.91
CA TYR A 148 3.10 -6.54 -10.36
C TYR A 148 3.45 -5.18 -10.98
N HIS A 149 3.32 -5.00 -12.20
CA HIS A 149 3.73 -3.99 -13.18
C HIS A 149 5.06 -4.35 -13.85
N GLY A 150 5.11 -4.10 -15.17
CA GLY A 150 6.29 -4.21 -16.02
C GLY A 150 7.05 -5.52 -15.82
N LYS A 151 8.35 -5.40 -15.64
CA LYS A 151 9.26 -6.55 -15.44
C LYS A 151 8.90 -7.37 -14.20
N THR A 152 8.47 -6.73 -13.11
CA THR A 152 8.09 -7.44 -11.87
C THR A 152 6.93 -8.39 -12.12
N GLY A 153 5.91 -7.96 -12.87
CA GLY A 153 4.80 -8.82 -13.24
C GLY A 153 5.24 -9.99 -14.11
N PHE A 154 6.11 -9.74 -15.11
CA PHE A 154 6.70 -10.79 -15.93
C PHE A 154 7.47 -11.82 -15.09
N ASP A 155 8.36 -11.35 -14.20
CA ASP A 155 9.16 -12.20 -13.33
C ASP A 155 8.30 -13.05 -12.39
N THR A 156 7.21 -12.50 -11.86
CA THR A 156 6.27 -13.20 -10.97
C THR A 156 5.65 -14.44 -11.65
N PHE A 157 5.35 -14.36 -12.94
CA PHE A 157 4.77 -15.47 -13.71
C PHE A 157 5.80 -16.29 -14.52
N THR A 158 7.10 -16.02 -14.31
CA THR A 158 8.19 -16.67 -15.04
C THR A 158 9.06 -17.49 -14.11
N HIS A 159 9.38 -18.71 -14.51
CA HIS A 159 10.35 -19.53 -13.80
C HIS A 159 11.72 -19.44 -14.46
N TYR A 160 12.72 -19.00 -13.71
CA TYR A 160 14.12 -18.99 -14.13
C TYR A 160 14.79 -20.30 -13.76
N LYS A 161 15.26 -21.08 -14.75
CA LYS A 161 16.04 -22.29 -14.50
C LYS A 161 17.53 -22.02 -14.67
N SER A 162 18.33 -22.46 -13.72
CA SER A 162 19.78 -22.37 -13.78
C SER A 162 20.36 -23.61 -14.48
N ILE A 163 21.18 -23.41 -15.50
CA ILE A 163 21.86 -24.47 -16.23
C ILE A 163 23.36 -24.21 -16.17
N VAL A 164 24.12 -25.20 -15.72
CA VAL A 164 25.58 -25.17 -15.75
C VAL A 164 26.08 -26.06 -16.92
N ASP A 165 26.68 -25.45 -17.92
CA ASP A 165 27.39 -26.16 -18.99
C ASP A 165 28.85 -26.38 -18.57
N LYS A 166 29.11 -27.49 -17.89
CA LYS A 166 30.45 -27.88 -17.47
C LYS A 166 31.19 -28.54 -18.64
N LYS A 167 32.39 -28.07 -18.93
CA LYS A 167 33.23 -28.69 -19.94
C LYS A 167 33.64 -30.11 -19.51
N THR A 168 33.60 -31.07 -20.47
CA THR A 168 33.86 -32.48 -20.21
C THR A 168 35.31 -32.79 -19.82
N TRP A 169 36.25 -31.95 -20.28
CA TRP A 169 37.69 -32.07 -19.98
C TRP A 169 38.06 -31.54 -18.60
N LEU A 170 37.20 -30.73 -17.96
CA LEU A 170 37.46 -30.16 -16.66
C LEU A 170 36.63 -30.90 -15.58
N ASP A 171 37.29 -31.67 -14.76
CA ASP A 171 36.68 -32.30 -13.60
C ASP A 171 37.44 -31.92 -12.32
N LEU A 172 36.70 -31.65 -11.26
CA LEU A 172 37.24 -31.19 -9.99
C LEU A 172 37.21 -32.35 -8.98
N PRO A 173 38.36 -32.98 -8.68
CA PRO A 173 38.41 -34.14 -7.78
C PRO A 173 37.82 -33.93 -6.40
N MET A 174 37.74 -32.66 -5.94
CA MET A 174 37.18 -32.31 -4.65
C MET A 174 35.64 -32.57 -4.54
N ARG A 175 34.97 -32.85 -5.65
CA ARG A 175 33.52 -33.19 -5.73
C ARG A 175 33.23 -34.63 -5.31
N TYR A 176 34.24 -35.48 -5.27
CA TYR A 176 34.10 -36.94 -5.08
C TYR A 176 34.63 -37.38 -3.71
N GLN A 177 34.01 -38.42 -3.19
CA GLN A 177 34.48 -39.14 -1.98
C GLN A 177 35.69 -40.04 -2.33
N PRO A 178 36.57 -40.32 -1.34
CA PRO A 178 36.55 -39.82 0.05
C PRO A 178 37.07 -38.38 0.17
N TYR A 179 36.40 -37.57 1.00
CA TYR A 179 36.78 -36.17 1.18
C TYR A 179 38.05 -36.02 2.02
N LYS A 180 39.05 -35.33 1.48
CA LYS A 180 40.30 -35.00 2.18
C LYS A 180 40.19 -33.61 2.82
N LYS A 181 40.95 -33.35 3.92
CA LYS A 181 40.95 -32.05 4.59
C LYS A 181 41.25 -30.85 3.65
N ILE A 182 42.10 -31.07 2.63
CA ILE A 182 42.44 -30.06 1.63
C ILE A 182 41.22 -29.69 0.75
N ASN A 183 40.33 -30.67 0.51
CA ASN A 183 39.12 -30.43 -0.30
C ASN A 183 38.16 -29.48 0.42
N ASN A 184 38.10 -29.53 1.75
CA ASN A 184 37.26 -28.60 2.55
C ASN A 184 37.74 -27.15 2.40
N LYS A 185 39.07 -26.89 2.39
CA LYS A 185 39.59 -25.54 2.16
C LYS A 185 39.23 -25.01 0.77
N LEU A 186 39.32 -25.85 -0.27
CA LEU A 186 38.94 -25.49 -1.63
C LEU A 186 37.45 -25.22 -1.75
N LEU A 187 36.61 -26.07 -1.14
CA LEU A 187 35.16 -25.87 -1.13
C LEU A 187 34.78 -24.55 -0.46
N HIS A 188 35.37 -24.21 0.70
CA HIS A 188 35.12 -22.93 1.35
C HIS A 188 35.58 -21.72 0.54
N MET A 189 36.56 -21.86 -0.33
CA MET A 189 37.02 -20.79 -1.23
C MET A 189 36.09 -20.57 -2.42
N PHE A 190 35.46 -21.66 -2.94
CA PHE A 190 34.58 -21.61 -4.09
C PHE A 190 33.10 -21.37 -3.76
N LEU A 191 32.67 -21.69 -2.52
CA LEU A 191 31.28 -21.57 -2.08
C LEU A 191 31.01 -20.33 -1.21
N LYS A 192 31.84 -19.31 -1.30
CA LYS A 192 31.59 -18.02 -0.65
C LYS A 192 30.63 -17.16 -1.44
#